data_f83e44834202d07e8e7e8491d151f49d
#
_entry.id   f83e44834202d07e8e7e8491d151f49d
#
_cell.length_a   1.000
_cell.length_b   1.000
_cell.length_c   1.000
_cell.angle_alpha   90.00
_cell.angle_beta   90.00
_cell.angle_gamma   90.00
#
_symmetry.space_group_name_H-M   'P 1'
#
loop_
_entity.id
_entity.type
_entity.pdbx_description
1 polymer ?
#
loop_
_entity_poly.entity_id
_entity_poly.type
_entity_poly.pdbx_seq_one_letter_code
_entity_poly.pdbx_strand_id
1 'polypeptide(L)'
;MASSTKSFLSSVVFLLLLLHLHSSAGQTRRKGVYWFSGSEFPVANINSALFTHIFCAFADLNTNTNQVTISSSNAAKFSTFTQTVRQKNPNVKTMLSIGGGSSNPTNFASMASQSGSRKSFIDSSITLARNNGFDGLDLDWEYPSTPTEMNSFGTLLTEWRAAVVKESVSSGKPRLLLSAAVFRSSNYYGTPLPVSSISNSLDWINVMSYDFYGPGWSASSTAPPAALFGSGGQVNGNAGIREWIQSGMPANKIAIGFPFYGWAWRLVDQNKNGFYAPANGAATGAGISGGAITYRDIKTFIATNRATPVYNATVVSNYVYSGTTWIGYDDKQSIAAKVSYANANGLWGYFAWQIAADDDSFTLSRTASTT
;
A
#
# COMPACT_ATOMS: atom_id res chain seq x y z
N MET A 1 -47.72 -38.73 8.82
CA MET A 1 -47.42 -37.33 8.42
C MET A 1 -46.13 -36.75 9.03
N ALA A 2 -45.38 -37.45 9.87
CA ALA A 2 -44.15 -36.91 10.49
C ALA A 2 -42.83 -37.16 9.72
N SER A 3 -42.87 -37.94 8.62
CA SER A 3 -41.65 -38.28 7.85
C SER A 3 -41.30 -37.25 6.76
N SER A 4 -42.32 -36.52 6.24
CA SER A 4 -42.15 -35.55 5.14
C SER A 4 -41.48 -34.24 5.57
N THR A 5 -41.72 -33.79 6.80
CA THR A 5 -41.19 -32.51 7.32
C THR A 5 -39.69 -32.58 7.64
N LYS A 6 -39.20 -33.76 8.12
CA LYS A 6 -37.78 -33.93 8.40
C LYS A 6 -36.89 -33.96 7.14
N SER A 7 -37.40 -34.54 6.04
CA SER A 7 -36.72 -34.57 4.77
C SER A 7 -36.61 -33.17 4.12
N PHE A 8 -37.68 -32.35 4.26
CA PHE A 8 -37.70 -30.99 3.72
C PHE A 8 -36.74 -30.04 4.46
N LEU A 9 -36.69 -30.12 5.81
CA LEU A 9 -35.72 -29.33 6.61
C LEU A 9 -34.28 -29.71 6.32
N SER A 10 -33.97 -30.99 6.15
CA SER A 10 -32.62 -31.47 5.82
C SER A 10 -32.19 -30.97 4.44
N SER A 11 -33.08 -30.96 3.45
CA SER A 11 -32.78 -30.46 2.09
C SER A 11 -32.61 -28.94 2.05
N VAL A 12 -33.37 -28.17 2.84
CA VAL A 12 -33.21 -26.71 2.92
C VAL A 12 -31.91 -26.32 3.63
N VAL A 13 -31.53 -27.04 4.72
CA VAL A 13 -30.25 -26.80 5.40
C VAL A 13 -29.06 -27.15 4.51
N PHE A 14 -29.16 -28.22 3.72
CA PHE A 14 -28.12 -28.62 2.76
C PHE A 14 -28.00 -27.62 1.59
N LEU A 15 -29.13 -27.07 1.11
CA LEU A 15 -29.14 -26.05 0.07
C LEU A 15 -28.57 -24.70 0.59
N LEU A 16 -28.88 -24.32 1.84
CA LEU A 16 -28.31 -23.14 2.48
C LEU A 16 -26.80 -23.29 2.74
N LEU A 17 -26.32 -24.47 3.13
CA LEU A 17 -24.89 -24.78 3.24
C LEU A 17 -24.19 -24.75 1.89
N LEU A 18 -24.82 -25.26 0.83
CA LEU A 18 -24.27 -25.19 -0.53
C LEU A 18 -24.23 -23.73 -1.06
N LEU A 19 -25.23 -22.90 -0.75
CA LEU A 19 -25.23 -21.48 -1.08
C LEU A 19 -24.11 -20.71 -0.35
N HIS A 20 -23.82 -21.06 0.91
CA HIS A 20 -22.67 -20.49 1.63
C HIS A 20 -21.32 -20.97 1.09
N LEU A 21 -21.24 -22.20 0.61
CA LEU A 21 -20.03 -22.74 -0.04
C LEU A 21 -19.81 -22.17 -1.45
N HIS A 22 -20.88 -21.77 -2.17
CA HIS A 22 -20.76 -21.14 -3.49
C HIS A 22 -20.47 -19.63 -3.43
N SER A 23 -20.67 -18.96 -2.31
CA SER A 23 -20.31 -17.55 -2.16
C SER A 23 -18.81 -17.32 -1.88
N SER A 24 -18.04 -18.37 -1.60
CA SER A 24 -16.57 -18.30 -1.45
C SER A 24 -15.79 -18.61 -2.73
N ALA A 25 -16.46 -19.00 -3.81
CA ALA A 25 -15.82 -19.29 -5.08
C ALA A 25 -15.56 -17.98 -5.85
N GLY A 26 -14.35 -17.43 -5.74
CA GLY A 26 -13.78 -16.63 -6.80
C GLY A 26 -13.84 -15.11 -6.68
N GLN A 27 -13.74 -14.52 -5.49
CA GLN A 27 -13.34 -13.12 -5.45
C GLN A 27 -11.88 -13.04 -5.92
N THR A 28 -11.68 -12.60 -7.17
CA THR A 28 -10.34 -12.43 -7.73
C THR A 28 -9.57 -11.47 -6.83
N ARG A 29 -8.59 -12.01 -6.10
CA ARG A 29 -7.77 -11.25 -5.15
C ARG A 29 -7.09 -10.10 -5.87
N ARG A 30 -7.19 -8.92 -5.32
CA ARG A 30 -6.61 -7.74 -5.93
C ARG A 30 -5.16 -7.59 -5.51
N LYS A 31 -4.31 -7.28 -6.49
CA LYS A 31 -2.84 -7.27 -6.39
C LYS A 31 -2.38 -5.92 -6.89
N GLY A 32 -2.01 -5.04 -5.95
CA GLY A 32 -1.56 -3.69 -6.24
C GLY A 32 -0.04 -3.56 -6.21
N VAL A 33 0.50 -2.65 -7.00
CA VAL A 33 1.90 -2.24 -6.90
C VAL A 33 2.06 -0.78 -7.32
N TYR A 34 2.91 -0.04 -6.62
CA TYR A 34 3.33 1.31 -7.03
C TYR A 34 4.54 1.21 -7.97
N TRP A 35 4.52 2.05 -8.99
CA TRP A 35 5.67 2.42 -9.79
C TRP A 35 6.00 3.88 -9.51
N PHE A 36 7.22 4.15 -9.06
CA PHE A 36 7.70 5.49 -8.74
C PHE A 36 8.52 6.04 -9.90
N SER A 37 8.11 7.20 -10.44
CA SER A 37 8.70 7.82 -11.62
C SER A 37 10.15 8.26 -11.44
N GLY A 38 10.58 8.47 -10.19
CA GLY A 38 11.96 8.80 -9.83
C GLY A 38 12.89 7.60 -9.67
N SER A 39 12.40 6.37 -9.86
CA SER A 39 13.19 5.14 -9.63
C SER A 39 14.09 4.73 -10.81
N GLU A 40 14.11 5.46 -11.90
CA GLU A 40 14.79 5.11 -13.16
C GLU A 40 14.35 3.75 -13.78
N PHE A 41 13.42 3.04 -13.17
CA PHE A 41 12.90 1.77 -13.67
C PHE A 41 11.91 2.01 -14.81
N PRO A 42 12.20 1.55 -16.05
CA PRO A 42 11.35 1.80 -17.20
C PRO A 42 9.96 1.17 -17.04
N VAL A 43 8.89 1.90 -17.39
CA VAL A 43 7.51 1.39 -17.34
C VAL A 43 7.36 0.10 -18.17
N ALA A 44 8.04 -0.01 -19.30
CA ALA A 44 8.03 -1.20 -20.16
C ALA A 44 8.60 -2.47 -19.48
N ASN A 45 9.42 -2.30 -18.44
CA ASN A 45 9.98 -3.42 -17.69
C ASN A 45 9.01 -3.97 -16.64
N ILE A 46 7.94 -3.25 -16.30
CA ILE A 46 6.92 -3.74 -15.36
C ILE A 46 6.31 -5.04 -15.93
N ASN A 47 6.34 -6.11 -15.14
CA ASN A 47 5.60 -7.33 -15.43
C ASN A 47 4.15 -7.19 -14.96
N SER A 48 3.34 -6.44 -15.70
CA SER A 48 1.96 -6.13 -15.34
C SER A 48 1.04 -7.35 -15.24
N ALA A 49 1.42 -8.50 -15.83
CA ALA A 49 0.69 -9.75 -15.70
C ALA A 49 0.59 -10.26 -14.24
N LEU A 50 1.48 -9.81 -13.36
CA LEU A 50 1.48 -10.16 -11.93
C LEU A 50 0.46 -9.36 -11.11
N PHE A 51 -0.13 -8.30 -11.67
CA PHE A 51 -0.92 -7.32 -10.91
C PHE A 51 -2.32 -7.11 -11.51
N THR A 52 -3.26 -6.73 -10.65
CA THR A 52 -4.60 -6.27 -11.06
C THR A 52 -4.68 -4.75 -11.10
N HIS A 53 -3.86 -4.06 -10.28
CA HIS A 53 -3.80 -2.61 -10.17
C HIS A 53 -2.35 -2.13 -10.13
N ILE A 54 -2.04 -1.08 -10.88
CA ILE A 54 -0.72 -0.44 -10.86
C ILE A 54 -0.91 1.06 -10.64
N PHE A 55 -0.21 1.60 -9.63
CA PHE A 55 -0.25 3.00 -9.25
C PHE A 55 0.93 3.72 -9.89
N CYS A 56 0.65 4.75 -10.68
CA CYS A 56 1.66 5.63 -11.27
C CYS A 56 1.93 6.80 -10.31
N ALA A 57 3.08 6.81 -9.66
CA ALA A 57 3.44 7.75 -8.62
C ALA A 57 4.59 8.67 -9.05
N PHE A 58 4.53 9.96 -8.83
CA PHE A 58 3.43 10.74 -8.29
C PHE A 58 3.12 11.94 -9.20
N ALA A 59 1.86 12.34 -9.22
CA ALA A 59 1.48 13.69 -9.64
C ALA A 59 1.58 14.64 -8.45
N ASP A 60 1.78 15.92 -8.71
CA ASP A 60 2.09 16.94 -7.72
C ASP A 60 0.88 17.87 -7.48
N LEU A 61 0.82 18.48 -6.29
CA LEU A 61 -0.07 19.59 -5.99
C LEU A 61 0.64 20.93 -6.28
N ASN A 62 0.13 21.69 -7.24
CA ASN A 62 0.57 23.07 -7.45
C ASN A 62 -0.07 23.98 -6.38
N THR A 63 0.75 24.51 -5.50
CA THR A 63 0.31 25.31 -4.35
C THR A 63 -0.28 26.69 -4.72
N ASN A 64 0.07 27.23 -5.89
CA ASN A 64 -0.44 28.53 -6.33
C ASN A 64 -1.87 28.43 -6.92
N THR A 65 -2.16 27.31 -7.59
CA THR A 65 -3.44 27.11 -8.28
C THR A 65 -4.32 26.07 -7.59
N ASN A 66 -3.80 25.34 -6.62
CA ASN A 66 -4.40 24.16 -5.99
C ASN A 66 -4.81 23.06 -6.98
N GLN A 67 -4.16 23.01 -8.13
CA GLN A 67 -4.40 22.01 -9.17
C GLN A 67 -3.42 20.86 -9.05
N VAL A 68 -3.87 19.66 -9.40
CA VAL A 68 -2.99 18.51 -9.62
C VAL A 68 -2.28 18.71 -10.95
N THR A 69 -0.97 18.50 -10.94
CA THR A 69 -0.10 18.67 -12.10
C THR A 69 0.84 17.48 -12.27
N ILE A 70 1.34 17.28 -13.47
CA ILE A 70 2.41 16.32 -13.77
C ILE A 70 3.62 17.16 -14.18
N SER A 71 4.77 16.94 -13.54
CA SER A 71 6.00 17.65 -13.88
C SER A 71 6.39 17.39 -15.34
N SER A 72 7.04 18.36 -15.97
CA SER A 72 7.49 18.23 -17.38
C SER A 72 8.38 17.00 -17.60
N SER A 73 9.20 16.64 -16.62
CA SER A 73 10.07 15.45 -16.66
C SER A 73 9.28 14.12 -16.64
N ASN A 74 8.06 14.13 -16.10
CA ASN A 74 7.21 12.95 -16.00
C ASN A 74 6.12 12.90 -17.08
N ALA A 75 5.85 14.01 -17.78
CA ALA A 75 4.73 14.11 -18.72
C ALA A 75 4.71 12.99 -19.76
N ALA A 76 5.84 12.71 -20.41
CA ALA A 76 5.93 11.64 -21.42
C ALA A 76 5.73 10.23 -20.83
N LYS A 77 6.25 9.99 -19.61
CA LYS A 77 6.11 8.70 -18.91
C LYS A 77 4.65 8.45 -18.53
N PHE A 78 3.96 9.46 -18.01
CA PHE A 78 2.58 9.35 -17.50
C PHE A 78 1.58 9.24 -18.63
N SER A 79 1.77 9.98 -19.74
CA SER A 79 0.86 9.94 -20.90
C SER A 79 0.84 8.57 -21.61
N THR A 80 1.92 7.81 -21.54
CA THR A 80 2.04 6.50 -22.16
C THR A 80 1.89 5.32 -21.18
N PHE A 81 1.82 5.61 -19.87
CA PHE A 81 1.87 4.61 -18.80
C PHE A 81 0.83 3.50 -18.97
N THR A 82 -0.44 3.89 -19.04
CA THR A 82 -1.55 2.94 -19.15
C THR A 82 -1.44 2.06 -20.39
N GLN A 83 -1.12 2.67 -21.54
CA GLN A 83 -0.93 1.91 -22.78
C GLN A 83 0.22 0.91 -22.66
N THR A 84 1.35 1.32 -22.08
CA THR A 84 2.54 0.48 -21.93
C THR A 84 2.28 -0.72 -21.04
N VAL A 85 1.68 -0.54 -19.85
CA VAL A 85 1.43 -1.67 -18.94
C VAL A 85 0.35 -2.62 -19.48
N ARG A 86 -0.59 -2.12 -20.27
CA ARG A 86 -1.64 -2.92 -20.90
C ARG A 86 -1.15 -3.80 -22.05
N GLN A 87 0.04 -3.57 -22.59
CA GLN A 87 0.63 -4.47 -23.59
C GLN A 87 0.83 -5.90 -23.05
N LYS A 88 1.16 -6.02 -21.74
CA LYS A 88 1.35 -7.34 -21.08
C LYS A 88 0.12 -7.81 -20.30
N ASN A 89 -0.77 -6.89 -19.89
CA ASN A 89 -2.01 -7.21 -19.19
C ASN A 89 -3.12 -6.21 -19.60
N PRO A 90 -3.94 -6.52 -20.60
CA PRO A 90 -5.01 -5.63 -21.07
C PRO A 90 -6.04 -5.26 -20.01
N ASN A 91 -6.20 -6.10 -18.97
CA ASN A 91 -7.20 -5.92 -17.91
C ASN A 91 -6.69 -5.15 -16.69
N VAL A 92 -5.39 -4.82 -16.63
CA VAL A 92 -4.82 -4.12 -15.49
C VAL A 92 -5.47 -2.73 -15.33
N LYS A 93 -5.83 -2.39 -14.10
CA LYS A 93 -6.30 -1.05 -13.74
C LYS A 93 -5.13 -0.16 -13.39
N THR A 94 -5.12 1.03 -13.94
CA THR A 94 -4.07 2.02 -13.67
C THR A 94 -4.62 3.19 -12.87
N MET A 95 -3.89 3.56 -11.82
CA MET A 95 -4.25 4.63 -10.89
C MET A 95 -3.21 5.75 -10.98
N LEU A 96 -3.66 7.00 -11.11
CA LEU A 96 -2.78 8.15 -10.94
C LEU A 96 -2.68 8.47 -9.45
N SER A 97 -1.51 8.28 -8.85
CA SER A 97 -1.27 8.60 -7.45
C SER A 97 -0.75 10.03 -7.30
N ILE A 98 -1.25 10.73 -6.29
CA ILE A 98 -1.03 12.18 -6.07
C ILE A 98 -0.46 12.37 -4.67
N GLY A 99 0.69 13.04 -4.56
CA GLY A 99 1.35 13.35 -3.29
C GLY A 99 2.58 12.53 -3.01
N GLY A 100 2.50 11.64 -2.02
CA GLY A 100 3.61 10.79 -1.55
C GLY A 100 4.44 11.42 -0.44
N GLY A 101 5.26 10.60 0.25
CA GLY A 101 6.01 10.97 1.45
C GLY A 101 7.02 12.13 1.31
N SER A 102 7.37 12.50 0.09
CA SER A 102 8.21 13.69 -0.17
C SER A 102 7.41 14.98 -0.31
N SER A 103 6.09 14.90 -0.38
CA SER A 103 5.20 16.07 -0.49
C SER A 103 5.03 16.75 0.88
N ASN A 104 4.93 18.09 0.87
CA ASN A 104 4.67 18.79 2.12
C ASN A 104 3.20 18.63 2.54
N PRO A 105 2.90 17.97 3.67
CA PRO A 105 1.53 17.72 4.13
C PRO A 105 0.73 19.01 4.40
N THR A 106 1.40 20.11 4.77
CA THR A 106 0.76 21.40 4.99
C THR A 106 0.14 21.99 3.73
N ASN A 107 0.70 21.69 2.55
CA ASN A 107 0.13 22.14 1.28
C ASN A 107 -1.21 21.45 1.02
N PHE A 108 -1.31 20.16 1.29
CA PHE A 108 -2.57 19.42 1.21
C PHE A 108 -3.58 19.89 2.25
N ALA A 109 -3.13 20.22 3.47
CA ALA A 109 -3.99 20.80 4.51
C ALA A 109 -4.59 22.15 4.06
N SER A 110 -3.77 23.02 3.49
CA SER A 110 -4.21 24.30 2.93
C SER A 110 -5.22 24.10 1.80
N MET A 111 -4.90 23.26 0.81
CA MET A 111 -5.79 22.92 -0.31
C MET A 111 -7.13 22.36 0.20
N ALA A 112 -7.10 21.42 1.13
CA ALA A 112 -8.30 20.74 1.64
C ALA A 112 -9.19 21.66 2.51
N SER A 113 -8.66 22.74 3.07
CA SER A 113 -9.39 23.63 3.99
C SER A 113 -10.46 24.47 3.33
N GLN A 114 -10.32 24.79 2.02
CA GLN A 114 -11.19 25.73 1.30
C GLN A 114 -11.95 25.04 0.17
N SER A 115 -13.24 25.32 0.02
CA SER A 115 -14.08 24.70 -1.01
C SER A 115 -13.61 24.99 -2.45
N GLY A 116 -13.14 26.22 -2.71
CA GLY A 116 -12.60 26.60 -4.02
C GLY A 116 -11.32 25.83 -4.37
N SER A 117 -10.42 25.67 -3.40
CA SER A 117 -9.17 24.93 -3.55
C SER A 117 -9.43 23.42 -3.75
N ARG A 118 -10.32 22.83 -2.96
CA ARG A 118 -10.76 21.44 -3.15
C ARG A 118 -11.35 21.22 -4.55
N LYS A 119 -12.20 22.17 -5.00
CA LYS A 119 -12.76 22.09 -6.36
C LYS A 119 -11.68 22.11 -7.44
N SER A 120 -10.68 23.00 -7.33
CA SER A 120 -9.56 23.08 -8.27
C SER A 120 -8.76 21.76 -8.31
N PHE A 121 -8.46 21.19 -7.14
CA PHE A 121 -7.80 19.89 -6.99
C PHE A 121 -8.61 18.76 -7.66
N ILE A 122 -9.89 18.68 -7.34
CA ILE A 122 -10.80 17.64 -7.83
C ILE A 122 -10.93 17.69 -9.35
N ASP A 123 -11.25 18.85 -9.90
CA ASP A 123 -11.48 19.02 -11.34
C ASP A 123 -10.21 18.72 -12.14
N SER A 124 -9.06 19.23 -11.68
CA SER A 124 -7.77 18.98 -12.35
C SER A 124 -7.34 17.52 -12.27
N SER A 125 -7.54 16.86 -11.12
CA SER A 125 -7.22 15.44 -10.96
C SER A 125 -8.02 14.54 -11.92
N ILE A 126 -9.32 14.79 -12.05
CA ILE A 126 -10.21 14.08 -12.98
C ILE A 126 -9.75 14.30 -14.42
N THR A 127 -9.48 15.57 -14.77
CA THR A 127 -9.01 15.95 -16.12
C THR A 127 -7.70 15.24 -16.47
N LEU A 128 -6.72 15.23 -15.54
CA LEU A 128 -5.44 14.55 -15.76
C LEU A 128 -5.60 13.05 -15.90
N ALA A 129 -6.42 12.41 -15.04
CA ALA A 129 -6.67 10.99 -15.15
C ALA A 129 -7.27 10.63 -16.51
N ARG A 130 -8.26 11.38 -16.99
CA ARG A 130 -8.91 11.14 -18.28
C ARG A 130 -7.98 11.37 -19.46
N ASN A 131 -7.20 12.45 -19.44
CA ASN A 131 -6.29 12.81 -20.54
C ASN A 131 -5.14 11.80 -20.69
N ASN A 132 -4.72 11.14 -19.60
CA ASN A 132 -3.65 10.15 -19.60
C ASN A 132 -4.17 8.69 -19.56
N GLY A 133 -5.50 8.49 -19.69
CA GLY A 133 -6.11 7.16 -19.81
C GLY A 133 -6.09 6.31 -18.53
N PHE A 134 -5.94 6.91 -17.35
CA PHE A 134 -6.02 6.21 -16.07
C PHE A 134 -7.44 5.74 -15.74
N ASP A 135 -7.56 4.62 -15.07
CA ASP A 135 -8.85 4.08 -14.58
C ASP A 135 -9.29 4.71 -13.26
N GLY A 136 -8.39 5.36 -12.54
CA GLY A 136 -8.70 5.94 -11.24
C GLY A 136 -7.62 6.87 -10.71
N LEU A 137 -7.88 7.35 -9.50
CA LEU A 137 -7.11 8.33 -8.76
C LEU A 137 -6.81 7.79 -7.37
N ASP A 138 -5.62 8.06 -6.88
CA ASP A 138 -5.12 7.65 -5.57
C ASP A 138 -4.54 8.86 -4.85
N LEU A 139 -4.89 9.07 -3.58
CA LEU A 139 -4.36 10.18 -2.78
C LEU A 139 -3.39 9.63 -1.73
N ASP A 140 -2.18 10.14 -1.76
CA ASP A 140 -1.14 9.83 -0.79
C ASP A 140 -0.74 11.11 -0.03
N TRP A 141 -1.58 11.50 0.94
CA TRP A 141 -1.34 12.63 1.83
C TRP A 141 -0.76 12.14 3.16
N GLU A 142 0.54 12.35 3.36
CA GLU A 142 1.27 11.88 4.54
C GLU A 142 1.65 13.03 5.50
N TYR A 143 0.85 13.39 6.48
CA TYR A 143 -0.50 12.92 6.84
C TYR A 143 -1.34 14.12 7.28
N PRO A 144 -2.67 14.10 7.18
CA PRO A 144 -3.50 14.97 8.01
C PRO A 144 -3.24 14.61 9.47
N SER A 145 -3.00 15.59 10.34
CA SER A 145 -2.48 15.36 11.69
C SER A 145 -3.29 16.02 12.80
N THR A 146 -4.16 16.95 12.46
CA THR A 146 -5.04 17.65 13.39
C THR A 146 -6.51 17.29 13.15
N PRO A 147 -7.42 17.44 14.15
CA PRO A 147 -8.86 17.23 13.96
C PRO A 147 -9.44 18.05 12.80
N THR A 148 -8.96 19.28 12.60
CA THR A 148 -9.40 20.14 11.49
C THR A 148 -8.97 19.58 10.13
N GLU A 149 -7.74 19.10 10.01
CA GLU A 149 -7.24 18.47 8.78
C GLU A 149 -7.97 17.15 8.49
N MET A 150 -8.25 16.35 9.53
CA MET A 150 -9.04 15.12 9.38
C MET A 150 -10.45 15.39 8.86
N ASN A 151 -11.11 16.44 9.36
CA ASN A 151 -12.41 16.87 8.85
C ASN A 151 -12.32 17.36 7.39
N SER A 152 -11.29 18.15 7.07
CA SER A 152 -11.04 18.63 5.70
C SER A 152 -10.73 17.48 4.73
N PHE A 153 -9.98 16.49 5.18
CA PHE A 153 -9.72 15.24 4.41
C PHE A 153 -11.03 14.49 4.13
N GLY A 154 -11.87 14.29 5.14
CA GLY A 154 -13.18 13.65 4.96
C GLY A 154 -14.09 14.40 3.98
N THR A 155 -14.09 15.74 4.05
CA THR A 155 -14.85 16.60 3.13
C THR A 155 -14.32 16.49 1.70
N LEU A 156 -13.00 16.56 1.52
CA LEU A 156 -12.34 16.39 0.21
C LEU A 156 -12.75 15.06 -0.44
N LEU A 157 -12.69 13.96 0.29
CA LEU A 157 -13.05 12.64 -0.23
C LEU A 157 -14.52 12.55 -0.64
N THR A 158 -15.41 13.13 0.15
CA THR A 158 -16.86 13.17 -0.14
C THR A 158 -17.15 13.97 -1.41
N GLU A 159 -16.56 15.15 -1.53
CA GLU A 159 -16.69 16.00 -2.73
C GLU A 159 -16.08 15.33 -3.97
N TRP A 160 -14.93 14.66 -3.80
CA TRP A 160 -14.26 13.95 -4.90
C TRP A 160 -15.10 12.77 -5.42
N ARG A 161 -15.70 11.99 -4.51
CA ARG A 161 -16.64 10.92 -4.88
C ARG A 161 -17.83 11.47 -5.67
N ALA A 162 -18.44 12.55 -5.21
CA ALA A 162 -19.55 13.18 -5.90
C ALA A 162 -19.16 13.66 -7.31
N ALA A 163 -17.96 14.23 -7.45
CA ALA A 163 -17.45 14.73 -8.71
C ALA A 163 -17.18 13.61 -9.73
N VAL A 164 -16.54 12.50 -9.34
CA VAL A 164 -16.28 11.39 -10.28
C VAL A 164 -17.57 10.65 -10.67
N VAL A 165 -18.57 10.61 -9.81
CA VAL A 165 -19.91 10.09 -10.17
C VAL A 165 -20.58 11.00 -11.18
N LYS A 166 -20.60 12.32 -10.94
CA LYS A 166 -21.18 13.31 -11.86
C LYS A 166 -20.48 13.27 -13.22
N GLU A 167 -19.14 13.22 -13.23
CA GLU A 167 -18.35 13.14 -14.46
C GLU A 167 -18.66 11.87 -15.25
N SER A 168 -18.78 10.73 -14.60
CA SER A 168 -19.14 9.46 -15.25
C SER A 168 -20.50 9.54 -15.95
N VAL A 169 -21.50 10.13 -15.31
CA VAL A 169 -22.84 10.34 -15.88
C VAL A 169 -22.78 11.27 -17.09
N SER A 170 -22.06 12.40 -16.96
CA SER A 170 -22.02 13.41 -18.04
C SER A 170 -21.16 13.00 -19.22
N SER A 171 -20.11 12.20 -19.00
CA SER A 171 -19.19 11.77 -20.06
C SER A 171 -19.58 10.42 -20.71
N GLY A 172 -20.47 9.64 -20.07
CA GLY A 172 -20.80 8.28 -20.47
C GLY A 172 -19.65 7.27 -20.26
N LYS A 173 -18.56 7.67 -19.60
CA LYS A 173 -17.40 6.82 -19.34
C LYS A 173 -17.55 6.07 -18.00
N PRO A 174 -16.91 4.90 -17.83
CA PRO A 174 -16.86 4.23 -16.54
C PRO A 174 -16.35 5.18 -15.46
N ARG A 175 -16.98 5.11 -14.27
CA ARG A 175 -16.59 5.95 -13.13
C ARG A 175 -15.13 5.71 -12.74
N LEU A 176 -14.37 6.78 -12.53
CA LEU A 176 -13.01 6.66 -12.01
C LEU A 176 -13.01 6.00 -10.63
N LEU A 177 -12.10 5.07 -10.42
CA LEU A 177 -11.83 4.48 -9.11
C LEU A 177 -11.18 5.52 -8.21
N LEU A 178 -11.46 5.45 -6.90
CA LEU A 178 -10.83 6.29 -5.89
C LEU A 178 -10.21 5.42 -4.80
N SER A 179 -8.94 5.64 -4.49
CA SER A 179 -8.23 5.05 -3.36
C SER A 179 -7.40 6.10 -2.62
N ALA A 180 -6.88 5.74 -1.47
CA ALA A 180 -5.87 6.53 -0.77
C ALA A 180 -4.87 5.61 -0.07
N ALA A 181 -3.59 5.99 -0.09
CA ALA A 181 -2.61 5.49 0.84
C ALA A 181 -2.86 6.15 2.20
N VAL A 182 -2.88 5.36 3.25
CA VAL A 182 -3.24 5.81 4.59
C VAL A 182 -2.29 5.29 5.65
N PHE A 183 -2.24 6.00 6.77
CA PHE A 183 -1.44 5.61 7.93
C PHE A 183 -1.75 4.17 8.37
N ARG A 184 -0.78 3.49 8.95
CA ARG A 184 -0.84 2.09 9.39
C ARG A 184 -2.04 1.73 10.27
N SER A 185 -2.64 2.71 10.94
CA SER A 185 -3.83 2.55 11.80
C SER A 185 -4.83 3.67 11.56
N SER A 186 -6.07 3.49 11.98
CA SER A 186 -7.14 4.49 11.87
C SER A 186 -7.00 5.67 12.85
N ASN A 187 -5.90 5.69 13.60
CA ASN A 187 -5.57 6.75 14.54
C ASN A 187 -4.13 7.23 14.31
N TYR A 188 -3.98 8.49 13.92
CA TYR A 188 -2.68 9.12 13.73
C TYR A 188 -2.24 9.77 15.03
N TYR A 189 -1.43 9.06 15.84
CA TYR A 189 -0.87 9.53 17.11
C TYR A 189 -1.87 10.22 18.04
N GLY A 190 -3.05 9.64 18.21
CA GLY A 190 -4.12 10.18 19.08
C GLY A 190 -5.21 10.93 18.32
N THR A 191 -5.05 11.20 17.02
CA THR A 191 -6.05 11.87 16.18
C THR A 191 -6.74 10.84 15.26
N PRO A 192 -8.05 10.55 15.47
CA PRO A 192 -8.76 9.59 14.65
C PRO A 192 -8.93 10.07 13.21
N LEU A 193 -8.72 9.18 12.23
CA LEU A 193 -9.05 9.42 10.83
C LEU A 193 -10.59 9.42 10.62
N PRO A 194 -11.09 10.14 9.60
CA PRO A 194 -12.54 10.22 9.31
C PRO A 194 -13.04 8.94 8.60
N VAL A 195 -13.01 7.80 9.29
CA VAL A 195 -13.24 6.46 8.72
C VAL A 195 -14.57 6.36 7.99
N SER A 196 -15.63 6.99 8.50
CA SER A 196 -16.93 7.00 7.82
C SER A 196 -16.86 7.67 6.44
N SER A 197 -16.25 8.85 6.35
CA SER A 197 -16.06 9.54 5.04
C SER A 197 -15.17 8.72 4.12
N ILE A 198 -14.09 8.12 4.63
CA ILE A 198 -13.16 7.25 3.88
C ILE A 198 -13.93 6.06 3.30
N SER A 199 -14.66 5.31 4.13
CA SER A 199 -15.36 4.09 3.71
C SER A 199 -16.48 4.34 2.72
N ASN A 200 -17.17 5.50 2.85
CA ASN A 200 -18.27 5.87 1.95
C ASN A 200 -17.76 6.45 0.62
N SER A 201 -16.58 7.07 0.63
CA SER A 201 -16.07 7.79 -0.54
C SER A 201 -15.07 6.98 -1.37
N LEU A 202 -14.25 6.14 -0.77
CA LEU A 202 -13.23 5.38 -1.47
C LEU A 202 -13.70 3.98 -1.88
N ASP A 203 -13.17 3.48 -2.99
CA ASP A 203 -13.36 2.08 -3.41
C ASP A 203 -12.55 1.13 -2.51
N TRP A 204 -11.35 1.55 -2.07
CA TRP A 204 -10.51 0.88 -1.06
C TRP A 204 -9.46 1.86 -0.50
N ILE A 205 -8.77 1.43 0.57
CA ILE A 205 -7.59 2.10 1.12
C ILE A 205 -6.35 1.20 1.03
N ASN A 206 -5.19 1.82 0.82
CA ASN A 206 -3.87 1.21 0.85
C ASN A 206 -3.25 1.49 2.23
N VAL A 207 -3.35 0.55 3.17
CA VAL A 207 -2.80 0.72 4.53
C VAL A 207 -1.30 0.48 4.50
N MET A 208 -0.50 1.50 4.79
CA MET A 208 0.95 1.45 4.81
C MET A 208 1.45 0.67 6.04
N SER A 209 1.37 -0.66 5.94
CA SER A 209 1.73 -1.63 7.00
C SER A 209 3.24 -1.89 7.02
N TYR A 210 4.04 -0.84 6.95
CA TYR A 210 5.50 -0.87 6.94
C TYR A 210 6.06 0.42 7.57
N ASP A 211 7.38 0.56 7.60
CA ASP A 211 8.09 1.68 8.25
C ASP A 211 7.74 1.83 9.74
N PHE A 212 7.45 0.71 10.39
CA PHE A 212 7.18 0.71 11.82
C PHE A 212 8.41 1.12 12.61
N TYR A 213 9.58 0.67 12.16
CA TYR A 213 10.88 0.99 12.71
C TYR A 213 11.88 1.25 11.58
N GLY A 214 12.78 2.19 11.80
CA GLY A 214 13.87 2.51 10.89
C GLY A 214 15.00 3.23 11.64
N PRO A 215 16.24 3.19 11.15
CA PRO A 215 17.40 3.71 11.88
C PRO A 215 17.36 5.23 12.07
N GLY A 216 16.56 5.96 11.29
CA GLY A 216 16.39 7.41 11.45
C GLY A 216 15.47 7.82 12.60
N TRP A 217 14.55 6.94 13.06
CA TRP A 217 13.60 7.23 14.15
C TRP A 217 13.59 6.17 15.25
N SER A 218 14.29 5.06 15.07
CA SER A 218 14.54 3.99 16.04
C SER A 218 16.01 3.62 16.00
N ALA A 219 16.88 4.59 16.26
CA ALA A 219 18.33 4.51 16.03
C ALA A 219 19.06 3.52 16.94
N SER A 220 18.56 3.33 18.17
CA SER A 220 19.28 2.62 19.25
C SER A 220 19.06 1.11 19.27
N SER A 221 18.13 0.58 18.44
CA SER A 221 17.77 -0.83 18.45
C SER A 221 17.28 -1.29 17.08
N THR A 222 17.74 -2.45 16.66
CA THR A 222 17.20 -3.15 15.47
C THR A 222 15.74 -3.54 15.73
N ALA A 223 14.90 -3.49 14.70
CA ALA A 223 13.51 -3.94 14.85
C ALA A 223 12.92 -4.38 13.49
N PRO A 224 11.83 -5.18 13.48
CA PRO A 224 11.19 -5.59 12.24
C PRO A 224 10.42 -4.41 11.61
N PRO A 225 10.81 -3.92 10.42
CA PRO A 225 10.21 -2.70 9.86
C PRO A 225 8.77 -2.87 9.41
N ALA A 226 8.31 -4.11 9.19
CA ALA A 226 6.98 -4.41 8.66
C ALA A 226 6.41 -5.72 9.26
N ALA A 227 6.62 -5.96 10.56
CA ALA A 227 6.10 -7.15 11.23
C ALA A 227 4.59 -7.32 11.03
N LEU A 228 4.12 -8.52 10.72
CA LEU A 228 2.69 -8.81 10.67
C LEU A 228 2.10 -8.90 12.07
N PHE A 229 2.81 -9.57 12.98
CA PHE A 229 2.41 -9.75 14.38
C PHE A 229 3.43 -9.15 15.35
N GLY A 230 2.99 -8.86 16.56
CA GLY A 230 3.83 -8.35 17.64
C GLY A 230 3.24 -8.66 19.00
N SER A 231 4.02 -8.48 20.04
CA SER A 231 3.63 -8.65 21.45
C SER A 231 3.95 -7.40 22.26
N GLY A 232 3.33 -7.25 23.44
CA GLY A 232 3.69 -6.23 24.40
C GLY A 232 3.57 -4.78 23.89
N GLY A 233 2.59 -4.46 23.05
CA GLY A 233 2.38 -3.10 22.52
C GLY A 233 3.26 -2.73 21.33
N GLN A 234 4.01 -3.67 20.77
CA GLN A 234 4.80 -3.45 19.56
C GLN A 234 3.92 -3.15 18.36
N VAL A 235 4.32 -2.16 17.56
CA VAL A 235 3.63 -1.81 16.31
C VAL A 235 3.73 -2.98 15.34
N ASN A 236 2.59 -3.35 14.74
CA ASN A 236 2.52 -4.45 13.77
C ASN A 236 1.32 -4.31 12.83
N GLY A 237 1.38 -4.97 11.67
CA GLY A 237 0.36 -4.87 10.62
C GLY A 237 -1.01 -5.36 11.05
N ASN A 238 -1.08 -6.50 11.77
CA ASN A 238 -2.36 -7.05 12.24
C ASN A 238 -3.09 -6.09 13.19
N ALA A 239 -2.38 -5.45 14.11
CA ALA A 239 -2.99 -4.48 15.03
C ALA A 239 -3.58 -3.29 14.25
N GLY A 240 -2.84 -2.73 13.30
CA GLY A 240 -3.31 -1.62 12.48
C GLY A 240 -4.51 -1.97 11.59
N ILE A 241 -4.48 -3.11 10.91
CA ILE A 241 -5.61 -3.60 10.09
C ILE A 241 -6.86 -3.82 10.95
N ARG A 242 -6.71 -4.45 12.13
CA ARG A 242 -7.82 -4.67 13.05
C ARG A 242 -8.40 -3.35 13.57
N GLU A 243 -7.57 -2.36 13.85
CA GLU A 243 -8.03 -1.03 14.29
C GLU A 243 -8.85 -0.34 13.18
N TRP A 244 -8.40 -0.39 11.91
CA TRP A 244 -9.19 0.08 10.78
C TRP A 244 -10.56 -0.59 10.69
N ILE A 245 -10.62 -1.93 10.82
CA ILE A 245 -11.88 -2.69 10.77
C ILE A 245 -12.78 -2.32 11.95
N GLN A 246 -12.25 -2.25 13.17
CA GLN A 246 -12.99 -1.89 14.38
C GLN A 246 -13.55 -0.45 14.33
N SER A 247 -12.86 0.45 13.64
CA SER A 247 -13.29 1.83 13.42
C SER A 247 -14.35 1.96 12.31
N GLY A 248 -14.75 0.85 11.67
CA GLY A 248 -15.84 0.83 10.69
C GLY A 248 -15.40 0.73 9.21
N MET A 249 -14.10 0.52 8.94
CA MET A 249 -13.66 0.26 7.56
C MET A 249 -13.96 -1.20 7.17
N PRO A 250 -14.72 -1.46 6.08
CA PRO A 250 -14.97 -2.83 5.64
C PRO A 250 -13.66 -3.54 5.24
N ALA A 251 -13.44 -4.77 5.71
CA ALA A 251 -12.24 -5.53 5.42
C ALA A 251 -11.98 -5.66 3.90
N ASN A 252 -13.03 -5.89 3.12
CA ASN A 252 -12.95 -5.99 1.66
C ASN A 252 -12.67 -4.66 0.93
N LYS A 253 -12.43 -3.58 1.66
CA LYS A 253 -11.94 -2.29 1.18
C LYS A 253 -10.54 -1.94 1.73
N ILE A 254 -9.85 -2.87 2.36
CA ILE A 254 -8.50 -2.67 2.92
C ILE A 254 -7.48 -3.47 2.12
N ALA A 255 -6.50 -2.80 1.52
CA ALA A 255 -5.27 -3.42 1.02
C ALA A 255 -4.16 -3.30 2.05
N ILE A 256 -3.52 -4.42 2.39
CA ILE A 256 -2.33 -4.41 3.26
C ILE A 256 -1.08 -4.10 2.45
N GLY A 257 -0.23 -3.21 2.94
CA GLY A 257 1.00 -2.78 2.27
C GLY A 257 2.20 -3.68 2.55
N PHE A 258 3.01 -3.92 1.53
CA PHE A 258 4.28 -4.65 1.61
C PHE A 258 5.44 -3.77 1.16
N PRO A 259 6.53 -3.64 1.93
CA PRO A 259 7.73 -2.98 1.46
C PRO A 259 8.55 -3.94 0.60
N PHE A 260 8.96 -3.50 -0.58
CA PHE A 260 9.96 -4.22 -1.40
C PHE A 260 11.38 -3.70 -1.13
N TYR A 261 11.62 -3.23 0.07
CA TYR A 261 12.85 -2.69 0.59
C TYR A 261 13.00 -3.06 2.07
N GLY A 262 14.15 -2.77 2.64
CA GLY A 262 14.42 -2.96 4.05
C GLY A 262 15.10 -1.74 4.68
N TRP A 263 15.33 -1.83 5.97
CA TRP A 263 16.06 -0.84 6.74
C TRP A 263 17.31 -1.46 7.34
N ALA A 264 18.43 -0.72 7.26
CA ALA A 264 19.75 -1.18 7.68
C ALA A 264 20.25 -0.38 8.89
N TRP A 265 20.50 -1.08 10.00
CA TRP A 265 21.08 -0.54 11.23
C TRP A 265 22.55 -0.94 11.37
N ARG A 266 23.32 -0.11 12.05
CA ARG A 266 24.67 -0.44 12.50
C ARG A 266 24.60 -1.01 13.93
N LEU A 267 24.89 -2.29 14.09
CA LEU A 267 24.97 -2.94 15.40
C LEU A 267 26.09 -2.34 16.25
N VAL A 268 25.86 -2.24 17.56
CA VAL A 268 26.90 -1.91 18.56
C VAL A 268 27.85 -3.10 18.76
N ASP A 269 27.31 -4.32 18.75
CA ASP A 269 28.04 -5.58 18.92
C ASP A 269 27.51 -6.59 17.88
N GLN A 270 28.38 -7.04 16.97
CA GLN A 270 28.02 -8.01 15.92
C GLN A 270 27.55 -9.38 16.47
N ASN A 271 27.88 -9.71 17.72
CA ASN A 271 27.45 -10.96 18.35
C ASN A 271 26.02 -10.85 18.94
N LYS A 272 25.48 -9.62 19.05
CA LYS A 272 24.10 -9.35 19.45
C LYS A 272 23.32 -8.86 18.22
N ASN A 273 22.79 -9.80 17.44
CA ASN A 273 22.30 -9.56 16.06
C ASN A 273 20.86 -10.01 15.81
N GLY A 274 20.05 -10.22 16.83
CA GLY A 274 18.63 -10.50 16.70
C GLY A 274 17.78 -9.24 16.52
N PHE A 275 16.45 -9.40 16.51
CA PHE A 275 15.55 -8.26 16.71
C PHE A 275 15.78 -7.66 18.09
N TYR A 276 15.68 -6.32 18.14
CA TYR A 276 15.91 -5.50 19.34
C TYR A 276 17.36 -5.55 19.87
N ALA A 277 18.31 -5.94 19.05
CA ALA A 277 19.72 -5.83 19.36
C ALA A 277 20.16 -4.35 19.44
N PRO A 278 21.09 -3.99 20.34
CA PRO A 278 21.61 -2.63 20.42
C PRO A 278 22.22 -2.16 19.10
N ALA A 279 21.81 -0.99 18.66
CA ALA A 279 22.26 -0.39 17.41
C ALA A 279 22.64 1.09 17.59
N ASN A 280 23.33 1.65 16.62
CA ASN A 280 23.77 3.04 16.60
C ASN A 280 23.48 3.67 15.24
N GLY A 281 22.19 3.91 14.96
CA GLY A 281 21.70 4.57 13.75
C GLY A 281 21.83 3.73 12.49
N ALA A 282 21.81 4.42 11.36
CA ALA A 282 21.85 3.79 10.05
C ALA A 282 23.21 3.14 9.75
N ALA A 283 23.16 1.95 9.14
CA ALA A 283 24.34 1.40 8.50
C ALA A 283 24.64 2.16 7.20
N THR A 284 25.88 2.09 6.76
CA THR A 284 26.37 2.62 5.48
C THR A 284 26.96 1.49 4.65
N GLY A 285 26.92 1.62 3.33
CA GLY A 285 27.48 0.61 2.41
C GLY A 285 26.85 0.67 1.03
N ALA A 286 27.26 -0.23 0.16
CA ALA A 286 26.72 -0.32 -1.19
C ALA A 286 25.21 -0.59 -1.17
N GLY A 287 24.42 0.19 -1.92
CA GLY A 287 22.98 0.07 -2.00
C GLY A 287 22.22 0.64 -0.80
N ILE A 288 22.90 1.15 0.26
CA ILE A 288 22.25 1.74 1.45
C ILE A 288 22.24 3.25 1.32
N SER A 289 21.03 3.85 1.39
CA SER A 289 20.83 5.30 1.38
C SER A 289 19.99 5.72 2.56
N GLY A 290 20.55 6.52 3.50
CA GLY A 290 19.84 6.91 4.73
C GLY A 290 19.37 5.72 5.58
N GLY A 291 19.98 4.56 5.42
CA GLY A 291 19.55 3.30 6.03
C GLY A 291 18.55 2.49 5.20
N ALA A 292 17.89 3.07 4.20
CA ALA A 292 17.03 2.31 3.29
C ALA A 292 17.86 1.49 2.30
N ILE A 293 17.36 0.31 1.94
CA ILE A 293 18.02 -0.61 0.99
C ILE A 293 16.95 -1.39 0.22
N THR A 294 17.05 -1.43 -1.12
CA THR A 294 16.10 -2.17 -1.96
C THR A 294 16.21 -3.68 -1.76
N TYR A 295 15.15 -4.44 -2.04
CA TYR A 295 15.23 -5.91 -1.98
C TYR A 295 16.31 -6.45 -2.92
N ARG A 296 16.48 -5.87 -4.10
CA ARG A 296 17.56 -6.20 -5.04
C ARG A 296 18.94 -6.06 -4.38
N ASP A 297 19.18 -4.94 -3.70
CA ASP A 297 20.46 -4.71 -3.03
C ASP A 297 20.65 -5.58 -1.79
N ILE A 298 19.56 -5.94 -1.09
CA ILE A 298 19.60 -6.95 -0.02
C ILE A 298 20.04 -8.31 -0.58
N LYS A 299 19.52 -8.73 -1.73
CA LYS A 299 19.98 -9.97 -2.39
C LYS A 299 21.45 -9.92 -2.76
N THR A 300 21.94 -8.77 -3.25
CA THR A 300 23.35 -8.52 -3.52
C THR A 300 24.18 -8.57 -2.24
N PHE A 301 23.73 -7.93 -1.16
CA PHE A 301 24.39 -7.98 0.15
C PHE A 301 24.52 -9.41 0.68
N ILE A 302 23.45 -10.21 0.59
CA ILE A 302 23.43 -11.63 0.99
C ILE A 302 24.47 -12.42 0.21
N ALA A 303 24.49 -12.29 -1.11
CA ALA A 303 25.41 -13.03 -1.98
C ALA A 303 26.88 -12.63 -1.74
N THR A 304 27.17 -11.32 -1.70
CA THR A 304 28.51 -10.79 -1.53
C THR A 304 29.13 -11.17 -0.19
N ASN A 305 28.34 -11.10 0.88
CA ASN A 305 28.82 -11.39 2.24
C ASN A 305 28.62 -12.85 2.66
N ARG A 306 28.04 -13.69 1.80
CA ARG A 306 27.61 -15.07 2.14
C ARG A 306 26.78 -15.10 3.43
N ALA A 307 25.95 -14.07 3.63
CA ALA A 307 25.14 -13.90 4.84
C ALA A 307 23.93 -14.84 4.80
N THR A 308 23.52 -15.32 5.99
CA THR A 308 22.37 -16.22 6.10
C THR A 308 21.13 -15.44 6.52
N PRO A 309 20.08 -15.37 5.68
CA PRO A 309 18.80 -14.80 6.07
C PRO A 309 18.14 -15.56 7.21
N VAL A 310 17.54 -14.83 8.13
CA VAL A 310 16.77 -15.38 9.25
C VAL A 310 15.31 -14.98 9.10
N TYR A 311 14.41 -15.95 9.12
CA TYR A 311 12.97 -15.73 9.15
C TYR A 311 12.44 -15.96 10.57
N ASN A 312 11.71 -15.00 11.11
CA ASN A 312 11.00 -15.14 12.38
C ASN A 312 9.50 -15.31 12.12
N ALA A 313 9.02 -16.55 12.28
CA ALA A 313 7.62 -16.91 12.04
C ALA A 313 6.65 -16.31 13.07
N THR A 314 7.11 -15.94 14.27
CA THR A 314 6.27 -15.35 15.32
C THR A 314 5.83 -13.92 14.94
N VAL A 315 6.73 -13.13 14.40
CA VAL A 315 6.43 -11.74 13.99
C VAL A 315 6.19 -11.63 12.48
N VAL A 316 6.51 -12.69 11.72
CA VAL A 316 6.42 -12.72 10.24
C VAL A 316 7.25 -11.61 9.63
N SER A 317 8.56 -11.68 9.82
CA SER A 317 9.54 -10.74 9.27
C SER A 317 10.89 -11.43 9.09
N ASN A 318 11.72 -10.90 8.19
CA ASN A 318 13.05 -11.40 7.94
C ASN A 318 14.10 -10.39 8.39
N TYR A 319 15.30 -10.89 8.68
CA TYR A 319 16.48 -10.08 8.80
C TYR A 319 17.72 -10.83 8.29
N VAL A 320 18.76 -10.07 8.00
CA VAL A 320 20.09 -10.60 7.65
C VAL A 320 21.14 -9.66 8.23
N TYR A 321 22.32 -10.20 8.54
CA TYR A 321 23.45 -9.37 8.98
C TYR A 321 24.77 -9.91 8.48
N SER A 322 25.76 -9.00 8.41
CA SER A 322 27.18 -9.32 8.21
C SER A 322 28.03 -8.27 8.91
N GLY A 323 28.95 -8.70 9.77
CA GLY A 323 29.67 -7.79 10.64
C GLY A 323 28.68 -6.97 11.50
N THR A 324 28.82 -5.65 11.45
CA THR A 324 27.90 -4.74 12.16
C THR A 324 26.73 -4.23 11.31
N THR A 325 26.63 -4.58 10.05
CA THR A 325 25.47 -4.23 9.22
C THR A 325 24.36 -5.24 9.42
N TRP A 326 23.22 -4.78 9.92
CA TRP A 326 22.00 -5.57 10.14
C TRP A 326 20.84 -4.97 9.32
N ILE A 327 20.10 -5.80 8.60
CA ILE A 327 19.03 -5.38 7.68
C ILE A 327 17.74 -6.13 8.04
N GLY A 328 16.69 -5.39 8.41
CA GLY A 328 15.34 -5.92 8.54
C GLY A 328 14.55 -5.71 7.25
N TYR A 329 13.83 -6.73 6.79
CA TYR A 329 13.13 -6.71 5.50
C TYR A 329 12.05 -7.80 5.40
N ASP A 330 11.36 -7.86 4.27
CA ASP A 330 10.48 -8.97 3.90
C ASP A 330 11.10 -9.82 2.79
N ASP A 331 11.05 -11.15 2.94
CA ASP A 331 11.43 -12.12 1.91
C ASP A 331 10.22 -12.99 1.53
N LYS A 332 10.41 -14.00 0.70
CA LYS A 332 9.34 -14.88 0.21
C LYS A 332 8.45 -15.45 1.31
N GLN A 333 9.05 -15.91 2.43
CA GLN A 333 8.26 -16.49 3.52
C GLN A 333 7.33 -15.48 4.18
N SER A 334 7.83 -14.26 4.50
CA SER A 334 7.01 -13.22 5.12
C SER A 334 5.96 -12.69 4.16
N ILE A 335 6.28 -12.47 2.88
CA ILE A 335 5.32 -12.05 1.86
C ILE A 335 4.21 -13.09 1.69
N ALA A 336 4.53 -14.37 1.53
CA ALA A 336 3.53 -15.43 1.41
C ALA A 336 2.60 -15.50 2.63
N ALA A 337 3.17 -15.42 3.85
CA ALA A 337 2.38 -15.40 5.08
C ALA A 337 1.46 -14.17 5.16
N LYS A 338 1.93 -12.99 4.75
CA LYS A 338 1.13 -11.75 4.73
C LYS A 338 0.01 -11.79 3.68
N VAL A 339 0.25 -12.39 2.51
CA VAL A 339 -0.82 -12.63 1.52
C VAL A 339 -1.85 -13.61 2.07
N SER A 340 -1.41 -14.71 2.68
CA SER A 340 -2.31 -15.68 3.33
C SER A 340 -3.14 -15.02 4.43
N TYR A 341 -2.55 -14.11 5.22
CA TYR A 341 -3.27 -13.30 6.21
C TYR A 341 -4.33 -12.41 5.56
N ALA A 342 -4.00 -11.69 4.49
CA ALA A 342 -4.95 -10.85 3.77
C ALA A 342 -6.15 -11.66 3.27
N ASN A 343 -5.88 -12.86 2.77
CA ASN A 343 -6.90 -13.78 2.29
C ASN A 343 -7.82 -14.29 3.42
N ALA A 344 -7.23 -14.75 4.52
CA ALA A 344 -7.95 -15.30 5.66
C ALA A 344 -8.84 -14.25 6.36
N ASN A 345 -8.47 -12.97 6.29
CA ASN A 345 -9.22 -11.86 6.87
C ASN A 345 -10.19 -11.16 5.89
N GLY A 346 -10.35 -11.68 4.68
CA GLY A 346 -11.27 -11.12 3.67
C GLY A 346 -10.90 -9.71 3.23
N LEU A 347 -9.60 -9.36 3.25
CA LEU A 347 -9.14 -8.06 2.81
C LEU A 347 -9.34 -7.89 1.29
N TRP A 348 -9.37 -6.64 0.82
CA TRP A 348 -9.39 -6.30 -0.61
C TRP A 348 -8.25 -6.99 -1.37
N GLY A 349 -7.12 -7.14 -0.74
CA GLY A 349 -5.90 -7.74 -1.22
C GLY A 349 -4.68 -7.07 -0.60
N TYR A 350 -3.68 -6.83 -1.43
CA TYR A 350 -2.45 -6.18 -1.02
C TYR A 350 -1.99 -5.12 -2.03
N PHE A 351 -1.06 -4.29 -1.60
CA PHE A 351 -0.23 -3.47 -2.49
C PHE A 351 1.24 -3.51 -2.05
N ALA A 352 2.14 -3.18 -2.96
CA ALA A 352 3.56 -3.12 -2.66
C ALA A 352 4.17 -1.74 -2.99
N TRP A 353 5.04 -1.25 -2.16
CA TRP A 353 5.91 -0.11 -2.38
C TRP A 353 7.35 -0.59 -2.49
N GLN A 354 8.02 -0.58 -3.63
CA GLN A 354 7.55 -0.27 -4.97
C GLN A 354 8.24 -1.23 -5.96
N ILE A 355 7.73 -1.37 -7.17
CA ILE A 355 8.15 -2.42 -8.13
C ILE A 355 9.62 -2.37 -8.50
N ALA A 356 10.22 -1.17 -8.60
CA ALA A 356 11.64 -1.02 -8.96
C ALA A 356 12.59 -1.51 -7.86
N ALA A 357 12.11 -1.70 -6.65
CA ALA A 357 12.89 -2.21 -5.53
C ALA A 357 12.92 -3.75 -5.45
N ASP A 358 12.02 -4.45 -6.18
CA ASP A 358 12.10 -5.91 -6.34
C ASP A 358 13.37 -6.32 -7.12
N ASP A 359 13.75 -7.57 -7.03
CA ASP A 359 14.88 -8.08 -7.82
C ASP A 359 14.50 -8.28 -9.31
N ASP A 360 15.51 -8.52 -10.16
CA ASP A 360 15.33 -8.65 -11.61
C ASP A 360 14.44 -9.86 -12.00
N SER A 361 14.28 -10.82 -11.10
CA SER A 361 13.40 -11.98 -11.26
C SER A 361 11.96 -11.72 -10.79
N PHE A 362 11.67 -10.53 -10.24
CA PHE A 362 10.39 -10.20 -9.61
C PHE A 362 10.03 -11.18 -8.48
N THR A 363 10.99 -11.52 -7.64
CA THR A 363 10.84 -12.57 -6.63
C THR A 363 9.69 -12.30 -5.65
N LEU A 364 9.61 -11.08 -5.09
CA LEU A 364 8.54 -10.73 -4.15
C LEU A 364 7.19 -10.59 -4.87
N SER A 365 7.17 -9.95 -6.04
CA SER A 365 5.97 -9.79 -6.86
C SER A 365 5.37 -11.15 -7.27
N ARG A 366 6.20 -12.08 -7.73
CA ARG A 366 5.75 -13.44 -8.09
C ARG A 366 5.23 -14.19 -6.87
N THR A 367 5.96 -14.16 -5.76
CA THR A 367 5.52 -14.78 -4.52
C THR A 367 4.15 -14.24 -4.10
N ALA A 368 3.99 -12.91 -4.04
CA ALA A 368 2.72 -12.31 -3.68
C ALA A 368 1.59 -12.64 -4.67
N SER A 369 1.91 -12.79 -5.95
CA SER A 369 0.88 -13.04 -6.99
C SER A 369 0.42 -14.49 -7.07
N THR A 370 1.20 -15.45 -6.58
CA THR A 370 0.91 -16.89 -6.67
C THR A 370 0.41 -17.52 -5.37
N THR A 371 0.49 -16.80 -4.25
CA THR A 371 -0.09 -17.18 -2.95
C THR A 371 -1.55 -16.75 -2.87
#